data_9b045c8a0ab63eb840889e3b5208483f
#
_entry.id   9b045c8a0ab63eb840889e3b5208483f
#
_cell.length_a   1.000
_cell.length_b   1.000
_cell.length_c   1.000
_cell.angle_alpha   90.00
_cell.angle_beta   90.00
_cell.angle_gamma   90.00
#
_symmetry.space_group_name_H-M   'P 1'
#
loop_
_entity.id
_entity.type
_entity.pdbx_description
1 polymer ?
#
loop_
_entity_poly.entity_id
_entity_poly.type
_entity_poly.pdbx_seq_one_letter_code
_entity_poly.pdbx_strand_id
1 'polypeptide(L)'
;YEGADKLYARQMWGSTTRCYDEGVNENGMGAANMERVLDGVLAEAKGKKFIMLGAGQIEYILHNLVSVFDVPGDVIEMGCNIGVTSSYIQRLLRRAKIGKTLHVYDSFEGLPAKTAEDGATPCDKGASAVTEDAFRKTFKDLDLPWPVINKGFFGEIADDNYPSQICFAFFDGDFYGSIMD
;
A
#
# COMPACT_ATOMS: atom_id res chain seq x y z
N TYR A 1 -8.85 -13.17 -21.47
CA TYR A 1 -8.92 -12.97 -20.00
C TYR A 1 -9.22 -11.51 -19.59
N GLU A 2 -9.43 -10.59 -20.54
CA GLU A 2 -9.77 -9.18 -20.25
C GLU A 2 -11.23 -8.96 -19.78
N GLY A 3 -12.10 -9.94 -19.87
CA GLY A 3 -13.51 -9.80 -19.51
C GLY A 3 -13.83 -10.15 -18.05
N ALA A 4 -13.06 -11.01 -17.41
CA ALA A 4 -13.31 -11.50 -16.06
C ALA A 4 -12.96 -10.45 -15.00
N ASP A 5 -11.88 -9.68 -15.20
CA ASP A 5 -11.41 -8.67 -14.26
C ASP A 5 -12.39 -7.49 -14.11
N LYS A 6 -13.06 -7.11 -15.21
CA LYS A 6 -14.07 -6.04 -15.18
C LYS A 6 -15.37 -6.45 -14.52
N LEU A 7 -15.72 -7.75 -14.57
CA LEU A 7 -16.95 -8.26 -13.94
C LEU A 7 -16.76 -8.45 -12.43
N TYR A 8 -15.59 -8.90 -12.02
CA TYR A 8 -15.24 -9.07 -10.59
C TYR A 8 -15.15 -7.71 -9.88
N ALA A 9 -14.51 -6.74 -10.49
CA ALA A 9 -14.50 -5.36 -10.00
C ALA A 9 -15.93 -4.84 -9.81
N ARG A 10 -16.81 -4.98 -10.81
CA ARG A 10 -18.18 -4.45 -10.77
C ARG A 10 -19.09 -5.12 -9.74
N GLN A 11 -18.90 -6.40 -9.41
CA GLN A 11 -19.72 -7.11 -8.41
C GLN A 11 -19.26 -6.84 -6.96
N MET A 12 -17.96 -6.62 -6.73
CA MET A 12 -17.43 -6.26 -5.41
C MET A 12 -17.69 -4.78 -5.07
N TRP A 13 -17.76 -3.90 -6.08
CA TRP A 13 -17.84 -2.44 -5.93
C TRP A 13 -19.28 -1.89 -5.87
N GLY A 14 -20.29 -2.70 -6.10
CA GLY A 14 -21.70 -2.28 -6.01
C GLY A 14 -22.16 -1.86 -4.62
N SER A 15 -21.32 -1.99 -3.59
CA SER A 15 -21.66 -1.65 -2.20
C SER A 15 -20.77 -0.56 -1.56
N THR A 16 -19.64 -0.20 -2.16
CA THR A 16 -18.72 0.79 -1.58
C THR A 16 -19.13 2.24 -1.82
N THR A 17 -20.04 2.49 -2.76
CA THR A 17 -20.64 3.82 -2.97
C THR A 17 -21.52 4.27 -1.81
N ARG A 18 -21.85 3.42 -0.83
CA ARG A 18 -22.74 3.78 0.27
C ARG A 18 -22.08 4.51 1.45
N CYS A 19 -20.76 4.53 1.54
CA CYS A 19 -20.10 5.19 2.68
C CYS A 19 -19.88 6.70 2.49
N TYR A 20 -20.12 7.23 1.28
CA TYR A 20 -19.89 8.63 0.95
C TYR A 20 -21.14 9.40 0.52
N ASP A 21 -22.34 8.84 0.77
CA ASP A 21 -23.60 9.55 0.52
C ASP A 21 -23.70 10.70 1.54
N GLU A 22 -23.49 11.93 1.05
CA GLU A 22 -23.75 13.23 1.69
C GLU A 22 -22.72 13.76 2.72
N GLY A 23 -21.60 13.06 2.98
CA GLY A 23 -20.55 13.52 3.90
C GLY A 23 -19.38 14.22 3.19
N VAL A 24 -18.83 15.22 3.82
CA VAL A 24 -17.44 15.68 3.59
C VAL A 24 -16.55 14.98 4.61
N ASN A 25 -15.33 14.59 4.22
CA ASN A 25 -14.35 14.11 5.21
C ASN A 25 -13.96 15.22 6.19
N GLU A 26 -13.17 14.91 7.21
CA GLU A 26 -12.67 15.87 8.20
C GLU A 26 -11.98 17.11 7.60
N ASN A 27 -11.52 17.03 6.34
CA ASN A 27 -10.90 18.10 5.59
C ASN A 27 -11.86 18.79 4.60
N GLY A 28 -13.18 18.52 4.69
CA GLY A 28 -14.19 19.13 3.84
C GLY A 28 -14.24 18.61 2.40
N MET A 29 -13.63 17.46 2.11
CA MET A 29 -13.64 16.86 0.77
C MET A 29 -14.83 15.91 0.61
N GLY A 30 -15.77 16.27 -0.26
CA GLY A 30 -16.91 15.41 -0.60
C GLY A 30 -16.53 14.27 -1.53
N ALA A 31 -17.40 13.24 -1.60
CA ALA A 31 -17.21 11.99 -2.36
C ALA A 31 -16.77 12.19 -3.80
N ALA A 32 -17.43 13.08 -4.55
CA ALA A 32 -17.08 13.36 -5.95
C ALA A 32 -15.68 13.95 -6.14
N ASN A 33 -15.15 14.68 -5.15
CA ASN A 33 -13.79 15.18 -5.17
C ASN A 33 -12.78 14.08 -4.84
N MET A 34 -13.12 13.18 -3.93
CA MET A 34 -12.29 12.03 -3.58
C MET A 34 -12.13 11.07 -4.77
N GLU A 35 -13.23 10.75 -5.45
CA GLU A 35 -13.21 9.93 -6.67
C GLU A 35 -12.31 10.54 -7.74
N ARG A 36 -12.41 11.85 -7.97
CA ARG A 36 -11.54 12.57 -8.92
C ARG A 36 -10.07 12.55 -8.53
N VAL A 37 -9.76 12.64 -7.24
CA VAL A 37 -8.39 12.52 -6.73
C VAL A 37 -7.86 11.11 -6.96
N LEU A 38 -8.65 10.09 -6.63
CA LEU A 38 -8.30 8.68 -6.85
C LEU A 38 -8.05 8.41 -8.34
N ASP A 39 -8.98 8.79 -9.21
CA ASP A 39 -8.83 8.64 -10.68
C ASP A 39 -7.56 9.32 -11.20
N GLY A 40 -7.25 10.50 -10.69
CA GLY A 40 -6.02 11.22 -11.05
C GLY A 40 -4.74 10.48 -10.63
N VAL A 41 -4.74 9.81 -9.48
CA VAL A 41 -3.61 8.98 -9.05
C VAL A 41 -3.52 7.70 -9.88
N LEU A 42 -4.65 7.04 -10.14
CA LEU A 42 -4.71 5.82 -10.95
C LEU A 42 -4.32 6.05 -12.40
N ALA A 43 -4.64 7.21 -12.97
CA ALA A 43 -4.22 7.58 -14.32
C ALA A 43 -2.70 7.59 -14.47
N GLU A 44 -1.95 7.88 -13.41
CA GLU A 44 -0.48 7.83 -13.41
C GLU A 44 0.07 6.39 -13.39
N ALA A 45 -0.70 5.43 -12.90
CA ALA A 45 -0.34 4.00 -12.92
C ALA A 45 -0.68 3.34 -14.26
N LYS A 46 -1.68 3.89 -14.97
CA LYS A 46 -2.20 3.29 -16.21
C LYS A 46 -1.11 3.22 -17.29
N GLY A 47 -0.94 2.02 -17.83
CA GLY A 47 0.05 1.77 -18.88
C GLY A 47 1.50 1.63 -18.39
N LYS A 48 1.78 1.81 -17.12
CA LYS A 48 3.10 1.51 -16.56
C LYS A 48 3.26 0.01 -16.33
N LYS A 49 4.44 -0.50 -16.67
CA LYS A 49 4.84 -1.87 -16.29
C LYS A 49 5.64 -1.77 -15.01
N PHE A 50 5.10 -2.33 -13.94
CA PHE A 50 5.82 -2.51 -12.69
C PHE A 50 6.46 -3.90 -12.68
N ILE A 51 7.62 -4.04 -12.03
CA ILE A 51 8.36 -5.30 -12.05
C ILE A 51 7.64 -6.38 -11.24
N MET A 52 6.93 -6.00 -10.16
CA MET A 52 6.33 -6.92 -9.20
C MET A 52 4.83 -6.73 -9.00
N LEU A 53 4.26 -5.63 -9.46
CA LEU A 53 2.84 -5.29 -9.28
C LEU A 53 2.22 -4.86 -10.61
N GLY A 54 0.99 -5.30 -10.87
CA GLY A 54 0.18 -4.81 -11.98
C GLY A 54 -0.57 -3.52 -11.61
N ALA A 55 -0.93 -2.73 -12.62
CA ALA A 55 -1.73 -1.51 -12.43
C ALA A 55 -3.08 -1.81 -11.72
N GLY A 56 -3.69 -2.97 -11.98
CA GLY A 56 -4.91 -3.40 -11.31
C GLY A 56 -4.75 -3.69 -9.82
N GLN A 57 -3.57 -4.12 -9.38
CA GLN A 57 -3.29 -4.31 -7.95
C GLN A 57 -3.19 -2.95 -7.23
N ILE A 58 -2.51 -1.97 -7.85
CA ILE A 58 -2.48 -0.59 -7.32
C ILE A 58 -3.90 -0.02 -7.21
N GLU A 59 -4.71 -0.18 -8.26
CA GLU A 59 -6.11 0.23 -8.26
C GLU A 59 -6.87 -0.39 -7.08
N TYR A 60 -6.76 -1.70 -6.90
CA TYR A 60 -7.41 -2.41 -5.79
C TYR A 60 -6.97 -1.89 -4.41
N ILE A 61 -5.67 -1.71 -4.20
CA ILE A 61 -5.11 -1.21 -2.93
C ILE A 61 -5.65 0.19 -2.63
N LEU A 62 -5.59 1.11 -3.60
CA LEU A 62 -5.99 2.50 -3.39
C LEU A 62 -7.49 2.66 -3.17
N HIS A 63 -8.32 1.87 -3.83
CA HIS A 63 -9.75 1.86 -3.57
C HIS A 63 -10.06 1.41 -2.14
N ASN A 64 -9.46 0.29 -1.69
CA ASN A 64 -9.66 -0.17 -0.31
C ASN A 64 -9.16 0.86 0.71
N LEU A 65 -8.05 1.52 0.44
CA LEU A 65 -7.54 2.59 1.30
C LEU A 65 -8.53 3.76 1.40
N VAL A 66 -9.11 4.19 0.27
CA VAL A 66 -10.12 5.26 0.27
C VAL A 66 -11.34 4.88 1.11
N SER A 67 -11.77 3.63 1.07
CA SER A 67 -12.96 3.17 1.81
C SER A 67 -12.83 3.24 3.34
N VAL A 68 -11.64 3.47 3.87
CA VAL A 68 -11.34 3.55 5.31
C VAL A 68 -10.75 4.90 5.73
N PHE A 69 -10.83 5.92 4.90
CA PHE A 69 -10.25 7.24 5.21
C PHE A 69 -10.88 7.92 6.44
N ASP A 70 -12.13 7.63 6.74
CA ASP A 70 -12.86 8.09 7.92
C ASP A 70 -12.57 7.25 9.19
N VAL A 71 -11.90 6.10 9.05
CA VAL A 71 -11.49 5.29 10.19
C VAL A 71 -10.26 5.92 10.86
N PRO A 72 -10.26 6.15 12.20
CA PRO A 72 -9.09 6.66 12.89
C PRO A 72 -7.87 5.74 12.74
N GLY A 73 -6.68 6.34 12.68
CA GLY A 73 -5.41 5.61 12.61
C GLY A 73 -4.63 5.90 11.33
N ASP A 74 -3.44 5.35 11.28
CA ASP A 74 -2.47 5.51 10.20
C ASP A 74 -2.50 4.33 9.22
N VAL A 75 -1.69 4.44 8.18
CA VAL A 75 -1.58 3.45 7.10
C VAL A 75 -0.26 2.72 7.27
N ILE A 76 -0.28 1.39 7.20
CA ILE A 76 0.95 0.59 7.21
C ILE A 76 1.09 -0.23 5.93
N GLU A 77 2.33 -0.39 5.48
CA GLU A 77 2.72 -1.29 4.40
C GLU A 77 3.89 -2.16 4.88
N MET A 78 3.69 -3.46 4.87
CA MET A 78 4.68 -4.46 5.30
C MET A 78 5.23 -5.19 4.06
N GLY A 79 6.51 -4.90 3.74
CA GLY A 79 7.13 -5.27 2.47
C GLY A 79 6.98 -4.15 1.44
N CYS A 80 7.83 -3.12 1.52
CA CYS A 80 7.72 -1.96 0.63
C CYS A 80 8.68 -2.00 -0.56
N ASN A 81 9.68 -2.87 -0.52
CA ASN A 81 10.68 -3.03 -1.59
C ASN A 81 11.24 -1.66 -2.06
N ILE A 82 11.21 -1.36 -3.35
CA ILE A 82 11.65 -0.09 -3.93
C ILE A 82 10.64 1.06 -3.76
N GLY A 83 9.49 0.82 -3.09
CA GLY A 83 8.50 1.85 -2.77
C GLY A 83 7.51 2.17 -3.88
N VAL A 84 7.22 1.24 -4.79
CA VAL A 84 6.23 1.48 -5.85
C VAL A 84 4.85 1.70 -5.23
N THR A 85 4.33 0.73 -4.48
CA THR A 85 3.03 0.82 -3.82
C THR A 85 2.98 1.96 -2.83
N SER A 86 4.00 2.08 -1.96
CA SER A 86 4.18 3.19 -1.02
C SER A 86 4.03 4.55 -1.69
N SER A 87 4.62 4.72 -2.89
CA SER A 87 4.57 5.98 -3.63
C SER A 87 3.16 6.35 -4.10
N TYR A 88 2.34 5.36 -4.49
CA TYR A 88 0.95 5.57 -4.87
C TYR A 88 0.06 5.86 -3.65
N ILE A 89 0.24 5.13 -2.56
CA ILE A 89 -0.41 5.43 -1.28
C ILE A 89 -0.10 6.86 -0.85
N GLN A 90 1.18 7.25 -0.83
CA GLN A 90 1.60 8.59 -0.41
C GLN A 90 1.05 9.70 -1.31
N ARG A 91 0.98 9.47 -2.64
CA ARG A 91 0.34 10.42 -3.56
C ARG A 91 -1.14 10.61 -3.26
N LEU A 92 -1.84 9.51 -2.97
CA LEU A 92 -3.26 9.56 -2.64
C LEU A 92 -3.48 10.35 -1.35
N LEU A 93 -2.77 10.02 -0.27
CA LEU A 93 -2.86 10.73 1.02
C LEU A 93 -2.58 12.24 0.85
N ARG A 94 -1.51 12.59 0.13
CA ARG A 94 -1.14 13.98 -0.15
C ARG A 94 -2.21 14.74 -0.93
N ARG A 95 -2.73 14.15 -2.01
CA ARG A 95 -3.73 14.81 -2.88
C ARG A 95 -5.10 14.91 -2.24
N ALA A 96 -5.47 13.90 -1.48
CA ALA A 96 -6.70 13.87 -0.71
C ALA A 96 -6.61 14.75 0.56
N LYS A 97 -5.41 15.27 0.89
CA LYS A 97 -5.14 16.05 2.11
C LYS A 97 -5.60 15.31 3.37
N ILE A 98 -5.42 14.00 3.38
CA ILE A 98 -5.73 13.16 4.53
C ILE A 98 -4.56 13.24 5.51
N GLY A 99 -4.86 13.57 6.76
CA GLY A 99 -3.88 13.75 7.85
C GLY A 99 -3.29 12.44 8.39
N LYS A 100 -3.32 11.35 7.62
CA LYS A 100 -2.78 10.04 8.00
C LYS A 100 -1.31 9.92 7.59
N THR A 101 -0.54 9.24 8.43
CA THR A 101 0.86 8.93 8.17
C THR A 101 0.98 7.56 7.50
N LEU A 102 1.84 7.45 6.50
CA LEU A 102 2.26 6.16 5.95
C LEU A 102 3.49 5.66 6.72
N HIS A 103 3.40 4.46 7.30
CA HIS A 103 4.52 3.74 7.88
C HIS A 103 4.86 2.57 6.97
N VAL A 104 6.13 2.41 6.64
CA VAL A 104 6.61 1.29 5.83
C VAL A 104 7.59 0.45 6.62
N TYR A 105 7.51 -0.85 6.41
CA TYR A 105 8.29 -1.86 7.11
C TYR A 105 8.97 -2.76 6.09
N ASP A 106 10.30 -2.88 6.14
CA ASP A 106 11.07 -3.74 5.24
C ASP A 106 12.44 -4.03 5.84
N SER A 107 12.96 -5.21 5.61
CA SER A 107 14.32 -5.54 6.00
C SER A 107 15.35 -4.77 5.18
N PHE A 108 15.01 -4.44 3.93
CA PHE A 108 15.94 -3.97 2.89
C PHE A 108 17.10 -4.94 2.63
N GLU A 109 16.91 -6.19 3.02
CA GLU A 109 17.85 -7.31 2.84
C GLU A 109 17.23 -8.43 2.00
N GLY A 110 15.96 -8.23 1.57
CA GLY A 110 15.15 -9.22 0.86
C GLY A 110 14.50 -10.22 1.80
N LEU A 111 14.00 -11.31 1.22
CA LEU A 111 13.22 -12.31 1.96
C LEU A 111 14.06 -13.03 3.02
N PRO A 112 13.48 -13.38 4.19
CA PRO A 112 14.12 -14.19 5.21
C PRO A 112 14.38 -15.62 4.71
N ALA A 113 14.92 -16.47 5.56
CA ALA A 113 14.99 -17.91 5.27
C ALA A 113 13.57 -18.50 5.29
N LYS A 114 13.29 -19.42 4.35
CA LYS A 114 12.03 -20.15 4.31
C LYS A 114 11.82 -21.00 5.56
N THR A 115 10.57 -21.11 5.94
CA THR A 115 10.08 -22.07 6.91
C THR A 115 9.39 -23.26 6.23
N ALA A 116 8.97 -24.26 6.98
CA ALA A 116 8.23 -25.39 6.42
C ALA A 116 6.87 -24.99 5.83
N GLU A 117 6.27 -23.93 6.38
CA GLU A 117 4.97 -23.39 5.99
C GLU A 117 5.02 -22.66 4.64
N ASP A 118 6.18 -22.17 4.22
CA ASP A 118 6.35 -21.44 2.95
C ASP A 118 6.29 -22.36 1.72
N GLY A 119 6.33 -23.67 1.94
CA GLY A 119 6.18 -24.67 0.89
C GLY A 119 7.26 -24.60 -0.20
N ALA A 120 6.86 -24.92 -1.44
CA ALA A 120 7.75 -25.01 -2.59
C ALA A 120 7.85 -23.67 -3.38
N THR A 121 7.76 -22.52 -2.71
CA THR A 121 7.91 -21.24 -3.41
C THR A 121 9.31 -21.13 -4.05
N PRO A 122 9.44 -20.57 -5.26
CA PRO A 122 10.72 -20.47 -5.96
C PRO A 122 11.68 -19.43 -5.39
N CYS A 123 11.19 -18.56 -4.47
CA CYS A 123 12.00 -17.48 -3.90
C CYS A 123 12.93 -18.01 -2.82
N ASP A 124 14.18 -17.60 -2.80
CA ASP A 124 15.17 -17.96 -1.79
C ASP A 124 15.45 -16.79 -0.84
N LYS A 125 16.15 -17.06 0.27
CA LYS A 125 16.64 -16.03 1.18
C LYS A 125 17.40 -14.95 0.41
N GLY A 126 17.08 -13.69 0.69
CA GLY A 126 17.65 -12.52 0.01
C GLY A 126 17.03 -12.20 -1.35
N ALA A 127 16.05 -13.00 -1.83
CA ALA A 127 15.30 -12.62 -3.02
C ALA A 127 14.59 -11.27 -2.80
N SER A 128 14.40 -10.51 -3.87
CA SER A 128 13.79 -9.17 -3.86
C SER A 128 14.53 -8.13 -3.00
N ALA A 129 15.80 -8.38 -2.63
CA ALA A 129 16.58 -7.42 -1.86
C ALA A 129 16.74 -6.10 -2.61
N VAL A 130 16.46 -5.01 -1.92
CA VAL A 130 16.72 -3.63 -2.35
C VAL A 130 17.34 -2.87 -1.19
N THR A 131 18.06 -1.81 -1.47
CA THR A 131 18.59 -0.98 -0.38
C THR A 131 17.58 0.08 0.05
N GLU A 132 17.64 0.47 1.32
CA GLU A 132 16.86 1.62 1.82
C GLU A 132 17.12 2.89 0.99
N ASP A 133 18.37 3.08 0.52
CA ASP A 133 18.72 4.23 -0.35
C ASP A 133 17.96 4.18 -1.69
N ALA A 134 17.73 2.99 -2.26
CA ALA A 134 16.94 2.84 -3.48
C ALA A 134 15.46 3.20 -3.22
N PHE A 135 14.90 2.79 -2.09
CA PHE A 135 13.57 3.21 -1.65
C PHE A 135 13.50 4.74 -1.49
N ARG A 136 14.45 5.32 -0.75
CA ARG A 136 14.53 6.78 -0.56
C ARG A 136 14.67 7.52 -1.87
N LYS A 137 15.46 6.99 -2.81
CA LYS A 137 15.60 7.56 -4.14
C LYS A 137 14.26 7.64 -4.88
N THR A 138 13.40 6.61 -4.79
CA THR A 138 12.07 6.63 -5.38
C THR A 138 11.24 7.81 -4.88
N PHE A 139 11.19 8.04 -3.58
CA PHE A 139 10.45 9.15 -2.98
C PHE A 139 11.03 10.52 -3.35
N LYS A 140 12.36 10.63 -3.35
CA LYS A 140 13.07 11.85 -3.76
C LYS A 140 12.80 12.20 -5.23
N ASP A 141 12.93 11.23 -6.12
CA ASP A 141 12.71 11.44 -7.57
C ASP A 141 11.27 11.82 -7.90
N LEU A 142 10.32 11.42 -7.05
CA LEU A 142 8.90 11.70 -7.20
C LEU A 142 8.44 12.94 -6.41
N ASP A 143 9.33 13.62 -5.70
CA ASP A 143 9.03 14.76 -4.83
C ASP A 143 7.88 14.46 -3.87
N LEU A 144 7.93 13.30 -3.20
CA LEU A 144 6.91 12.86 -2.24
C LEU A 144 7.38 13.09 -0.80
N PRO A 145 6.43 13.40 0.12
CA PRO A 145 6.71 13.38 1.55
C PRO A 145 7.24 12.00 1.98
N TRP A 146 8.20 12.00 2.90
CA TRP A 146 8.74 10.76 3.43
C TRP A 146 7.71 10.02 4.27
N PRO A 147 7.56 8.69 4.11
CA PRO A 147 6.89 7.86 5.10
C PRO A 147 7.78 7.69 6.34
N VAL A 148 7.21 7.18 7.41
CA VAL A 148 7.99 6.64 8.52
C VAL A 148 8.56 5.30 8.08
N ILE A 149 9.89 5.18 8.04
CA ILE A 149 10.60 3.99 7.58
C ILE A 149 11.05 3.18 8.80
N ASN A 150 10.61 1.94 8.89
CA ASN A 150 10.96 0.99 9.93
C ASN A 150 11.75 -0.15 9.30
N LYS A 151 13.07 -0.13 9.47
CA LYS A 151 13.97 -1.12 8.90
C LYS A 151 14.11 -2.32 9.82
N GLY A 152 13.86 -3.53 9.31
CA GLY A 152 14.04 -4.80 10.01
C GLY A 152 13.15 -5.88 9.40
N PHE A 153 13.40 -7.14 9.78
CA PHE A 153 12.42 -8.21 9.57
C PHE A 153 11.24 -7.99 10.52
N PHE A 154 10.02 -8.35 10.10
CA PHE A 154 8.81 -7.94 10.81
C PHE A 154 8.79 -8.38 12.27
N GLY A 155 9.18 -9.62 12.58
CA GLY A 155 9.29 -10.11 13.95
C GLY A 155 10.40 -9.49 14.79
N GLU A 156 11.29 -8.67 14.21
CA GLU A 156 12.36 -7.97 14.92
C GLU A 156 11.99 -6.50 15.23
N ILE A 157 10.90 -6.01 14.67
CA ILE A 157 10.45 -4.62 14.85
C ILE A 157 9.70 -4.49 16.17
N ALA A 158 10.17 -3.59 17.03
CA ALA A 158 9.56 -3.36 18.32
C ALA A 158 8.14 -2.77 18.18
N ASP A 159 7.25 -3.16 19.09
CA ASP A 159 5.85 -2.70 19.09
C ASP A 159 5.69 -1.19 19.09
N ASP A 160 6.60 -0.47 19.75
CA ASP A 160 6.61 1.00 19.81
C ASP A 160 6.85 1.67 18.44
N ASN A 161 7.31 0.93 17.44
CA ASN A 161 7.48 1.41 16.08
C ASN A 161 6.19 1.31 15.23
N TYR A 162 5.15 0.69 15.77
CA TYR A 162 3.84 0.66 15.13
C TYR A 162 2.99 1.84 15.61
N PRO A 163 2.15 2.44 14.74
CA PRO A 163 1.21 3.46 15.16
C PRO A 163 0.19 2.88 16.14
N SER A 164 -0.25 3.71 17.09
CA SER A 164 -1.21 3.29 18.12
C SER A 164 -2.57 2.85 17.57
N GLN A 165 -2.90 3.30 16.38
CA GLN A 165 -4.11 2.93 15.65
C GLN A 165 -3.77 2.78 14.17
N ILE A 166 -4.31 1.74 13.54
CA ILE A 166 -4.11 1.41 12.13
C ILE A 166 -5.49 1.38 11.46
N CYS A 167 -5.69 2.22 10.44
CA CYS A 167 -6.90 2.18 9.65
C CYS A 167 -6.78 1.30 8.40
N PHE A 168 -5.56 1.12 7.91
CA PHE A 168 -5.29 0.31 6.72
C PHE A 168 -3.94 -0.39 6.86
N ALA A 169 -3.92 -1.69 6.57
CA ALA A 169 -2.71 -2.49 6.52
C ALA A 169 -2.62 -3.22 5.18
N PHE A 170 -1.49 -3.05 4.49
CA PHE A 170 -1.15 -3.81 3.30
C PHE A 170 0.03 -4.74 3.61
N PHE A 171 -0.20 -6.04 3.52
CA PHE A 171 0.80 -7.07 3.77
C PHE A 171 1.30 -7.62 2.44
N ASP A 172 2.60 -7.45 2.17
CA ASP A 172 3.31 -7.93 0.97
C ASP A 172 4.61 -8.63 1.37
N GLY A 173 4.53 -9.50 2.37
CA GLY A 173 5.68 -10.16 2.99
C GLY A 173 6.12 -11.46 2.32
N ASP A 174 5.42 -11.91 1.26
CA ASP A 174 5.68 -13.11 0.44
C ASP A 174 5.63 -14.44 1.21
N PHE A 175 6.23 -14.54 2.39
CA PHE A 175 6.32 -15.76 3.17
C PHE A 175 5.31 -15.80 4.32
N TYR A 176 4.80 -17.01 4.60
CA TYR A 176 3.86 -17.24 5.70
C TYR A 176 4.42 -16.75 7.03
N GLY A 177 5.68 -17.11 7.36
CA GLY A 177 6.34 -16.68 8.58
C GLY A 177 6.38 -15.16 8.70
N SER A 178 6.75 -14.46 7.63
CA SER A 178 6.80 -12.99 7.60
C SER A 178 5.46 -12.31 7.88
N ILE A 179 4.35 -12.96 7.52
CA ILE A 179 3.01 -12.39 7.74
C ILE A 179 2.47 -12.74 9.13
N MET A 180 2.98 -13.81 9.75
CA MET A 180 2.51 -14.30 11.05
C MET A 180 3.34 -13.78 12.22
N ASP A 181 4.54 -13.26 11.96
CA ASP A 181 5.41 -12.61 12.96
C ASP A 181 4.81 -11.25 13.40
#